data_1acc009d30cd33ce25a70cdb9f80376f
#
_entry.id   1acc009d30cd33ce25a70cdb9f80376f
#
_cell.length_a   1.000
_cell.length_b   1.000
_cell.length_c   1.000
_cell.angle_alpha   90.00
_cell.angle_beta   90.00
_cell.angle_gamma   90.00
#
_symmetry.space_group_name_H-M   'P 1'
#
loop_
_entity.id
_entity.type
_entity.pdbx_description
1 polymer ?
#
loop_
_entity_poly.entity_id
_entity_poly.type
_entity_poly.pdbx_seq_one_letter_code
_entity_poly.pdbx_strand_id
1 'polypeptide(L)'
;MVNQPRLERRVRFDRRSFLQTALTAGAIASVGVPGREAGAQAGGTVTITSYGGPWEEFMRSAVVPAFEKEHPRVKVELAIGLSKDWVAKLKAAGKDNPPYDIVITNEVWAAPLRAEGRYTKLPAELVPNLKSVAPNLRIKDDMGVLALAGPIGLAYRIDKIKTVPKAWKDLWTVPEYKGKIGIYNIVNSAGQMTICLTSKIWTGGDKDIDTAYKKIAELKPFKQTDFSGDMEKLLVQGEVLIGILDMPAAARLQKSGAPIGWVAPAEGMIMFEQDVSVTAGSKNKPAAFAYVNWMLKRETQEMWLRQFYWLPANTQVKMPDELKPIMPVTQADIPKILQWDWLWINDQKPKLIDRWNREMST
;
A
#
# COMPACT_ATOMS: atom_id res chain seq x y z
N MET A 1 -37.22 -4.49 60.75
CA MET A 1 -37.65 -5.78 61.32
C MET A 1 -38.07 -6.58 60.09
N VAL A 2 -37.52 -7.68 59.71
CA VAL A 2 -37.14 -8.94 60.13
C VAL A 2 -36.22 -9.54 59.08
N ASN A 3 -35.02 -9.78 59.42
CA ASN A 3 -34.19 -10.97 59.40
C ASN A 3 -34.13 -11.87 58.12
N GLN A 4 -32.88 -11.98 57.63
CA GLN A 4 -32.35 -13.08 56.80
C GLN A 4 -32.35 -14.43 57.52
N PRO A 5 -32.13 -15.56 56.79
CA PRO A 5 -30.75 -16.09 56.78
C PRO A 5 -30.21 -16.66 55.45
N ARG A 6 -28.87 -16.61 55.38
CA ARG A 6 -28.00 -17.29 54.43
C ARG A 6 -28.06 -18.79 54.60
N LEU A 7 -27.89 -19.51 53.47
CA LEU A 7 -27.43 -20.91 53.47
C LEU A 7 -26.38 -21.10 52.34
N GLU A 8 -25.12 -21.13 52.76
CA GLU A 8 -23.99 -21.60 51.94
C GLU A 8 -24.04 -23.15 51.91
N ARG A 9 -23.97 -23.74 50.72
CA ARG A 9 -23.62 -25.16 50.54
C ARG A 9 -22.31 -25.21 49.74
N ARG A 10 -21.21 -25.53 50.44
CA ARG A 10 -19.95 -25.97 49.85
C ARG A 10 -20.10 -27.41 49.36
N VAL A 11 -19.90 -27.64 48.06
CA VAL A 11 -19.70 -28.99 47.50
C VAL A 11 -18.19 -29.21 47.41
N ARG A 12 -17.71 -30.19 48.21
CA ARG A 12 -16.34 -30.72 48.11
C ARG A 12 -16.31 -31.75 46.98
N PHE A 13 -15.46 -31.56 45.98
CA PHE A 13 -15.12 -32.60 45.02
C PHE A 13 -13.93 -33.40 45.54
N ASP A 14 -14.18 -34.72 45.69
CA ASP A 14 -13.18 -35.69 46.07
C ASP A 14 -12.40 -36.19 44.84
N ARG A 15 -11.06 -36.23 44.99
CA ARG A 15 -10.10 -36.48 43.91
C ARG A 15 -9.75 -37.96 43.72
N ARG A 16 -10.63 -38.91 44.03
CA ARG A 16 -10.26 -40.35 44.04
C ARG A 16 -11.11 -41.31 43.23
N SER A 17 -11.85 -40.88 42.23
CA SER A 17 -12.71 -41.80 41.45
C SER A 17 -12.56 -41.62 39.92
N PHE A 18 -11.35 -41.58 39.40
CA PHE A 18 -11.15 -41.62 37.97
C PHE A 18 -9.93 -42.48 37.56
N LEU A 19 -9.93 -43.71 37.98
CA LEU A 19 -9.03 -44.73 37.44
C LEU A 19 -9.69 -46.10 37.58
N GLN A 20 -10.37 -46.56 36.55
CA GLN A 20 -10.58 -47.96 36.16
C GLN A 20 -11.74 -48.05 35.18
N THR A 21 -11.42 -48.05 33.88
CA THR A 21 -11.99 -48.97 32.91
C THR A 21 -11.16 -48.88 31.63
N ALA A 22 -10.22 -49.79 31.50
CA ALA A 22 -9.51 -50.05 30.27
C ALA A 22 -9.96 -51.38 29.69
N LEU A 23 -9.89 -51.51 28.36
CA LEU A 23 -9.90 -52.72 27.57
C LEU A 23 -11.26 -53.32 27.17
N THR A 24 -11.67 -52.97 25.94
CA THR A 24 -12.07 -53.99 24.95
C THR A 24 -11.69 -53.48 23.55
N ALA A 25 -10.88 -54.28 22.89
CA ALA A 25 -10.40 -54.07 21.52
C ALA A 25 -11.52 -54.39 20.50
N GLY A 26 -11.78 -53.44 19.61
CA GLY A 26 -12.58 -53.62 18.42
C GLY A 26 -11.80 -53.06 17.22
N ALA A 27 -11.19 -53.98 16.43
CA ALA A 27 -10.57 -53.65 15.16
C ALA A 27 -11.65 -53.26 14.15
N ILE A 28 -11.71 -51.98 13.77
CA ILE A 28 -12.46 -51.53 12.60
C ILE A 28 -11.42 -51.13 11.55
N ALA A 29 -11.43 -51.86 10.43
CA ALA A 29 -10.61 -51.57 9.25
C ALA A 29 -10.95 -50.16 8.73
N SER A 30 -10.00 -49.28 8.78
CA SER A 30 -10.06 -47.96 8.14
C SER A 30 -9.93 -48.11 6.64
N VAL A 31 -11.05 -47.99 5.95
CA VAL A 31 -11.05 -47.72 4.50
C VAL A 31 -10.44 -46.31 4.34
N GLY A 32 -9.27 -46.27 3.71
CA GLY A 32 -8.55 -45.05 3.42
C GLY A 32 -9.35 -44.14 2.49
N VAL A 33 -9.79 -42.99 3.03
CA VAL A 33 -10.20 -41.85 2.23
C VAL A 33 -8.92 -41.10 1.83
N PRO A 34 -8.63 -40.94 0.56
CA PRO A 34 -7.40 -40.24 0.17
C PRO A 34 -7.48 -38.77 0.50
N GLY A 35 -6.52 -38.33 1.26
CA GLY A 35 -5.91 -37.01 1.18
C GLY A 35 -6.81 -35.79 1.20
N ARG A 36 -7.34 -35.43 2.39
CA ARG A 36 -7.48 -34.03 2.70
C ARG A 36 -6.17 -33.60 3.36
N GLU A 37 -5.29 -32.96 2.57
CA GLU A 37 -4.12 -32.29 3.11
C GLU A 37 -4.59 -31.38 4.25
N ALA A 38 -4.20 -31.74 5.47
CA ALA A 38 -4.33 -30.90 6.63
C ALA A 38 -3.32 -29.75 6.51
N GLY A 39 -3.59 -28.83 5.61
CA GLY A 39 -3.01 -27.49 5.68
C GLY A 39 -3.39 -26.94 7.05
N ALA A 40 -2.44 -26.84 7.97
CA ALA A 40 -2.63 -26.24 9.27
C ALA A 40 -3.26 -24.87 9.04
N GLN A 41 -4.57 -24.78 9.31
CA GLN A 41 -5.35 -23.58 8.99
C GLN A 41 -4.78 -22.46 9.85
N ALA A 42 -4.15 -21.45 9.18
CA ALA A 42 -3.54 -20.31 9.84
C ALA A 42 -4.50 -19.71 10.88
N GLY A 43 -3.97 -19.37 12.05
CA GLY A 43 -4.72 -18.72 13.14
C GLY A 43 -3.82 -17.74 13.88
N GLY A 44 -4.40 -16.90 14.73
CA GLY A 44 -3.68 -15.90 15.51
C GLY A 44 -3.94 -14.46 15.06
N THR A 45 -3.21 -13.52 15.62
CA THR A 45 -3.32 -12.10 15.26
C THR A 45 -2.18 -11.71 14.32
N VAL A 46 -2.53 -11.01 13.22
CA VAL A 46 -1.57 -10.43 12.27
C VAL A 46 -1.60 -8.92 12.39
N THR A 47 -0.47 -8.33 12.71
CA THR A 47 -0.32 -6.88 12.76
C THR A 47 0.17 -6.36 11.41
N ILE A 48 -0.62 -5.48 10.79
CA ILE A 48 -0.38 -4.93 9.45
C ILE A 48 -0.22 -3.42 9.53
N THR A 49 0.81 -2.86 8.92
CA THR A 49 0.93 -1.40 8.80
C THR A 49 -0.17 -0.85 7.87
N SER A 50 -0.76 0.27 8.23
CA SER A 50 -1.86 0.87 7.49
C SER A 50 -1.84 2.39 7.57
N TYR A 51 -2.01 3.06 6.43
CA TYR A 51 -2.17 4.51 6.40
C TYR A 51 -3.49 4.92 7.05
N GLY A 52 -3.57 6.15 7.52
CA GLY A 52 -4.79 6.75 8.07
C GLY A 52 -5.74 7.32 7.00
N GLY A 53 -6.76 8.04 7.46
CA GLY A 53 -7.75 8.70 6.60
C GLY A 53 -8.57 7.71 5.76
N PRO A 54 -8.91 8.04 4.49
CA PRO A 54 -9.75 7.20 3.64
C PRO A 54 -9.23 5.77 3.48
N TRP A 55 -7.90 5.57 3.54
CA TRP A 55 -7.30 4.23 3.51
C TRP A 55 -7.69 3.42 4.75
N GLU A 56 -7.54 3.99 5.95
CA GLU A 56 -7.93 3.33 7.20
C GLU A 56 -9.42 3.00 7.22
N GLU A 57 -10.26 3.95 6.80
CA GLU A 57 -11.70 3.75 6.74
C GLU A 57 -12.06 2.56 5.85
N PHE A 58 -11.43 2.45 4.67
CA PHE A 58 -11.63 1.33 3.76
C PHE A 58 -11.08 0.01 4.32
N MET A 59 -9.91 0.04 4.93
CA MET A 59 -9.35 -1.15 5.61
C MET A 59 -10.30 -1.69 6.68
N ARG A 60 -10.84 -0.81 7.56
CA ARG A 60 -11.72 -1.20 8.66
C ARG A 60 -13.12 -1.60 8.21
N SER A 61 -13.67 -0.93 7.20
CA SER A 61 -15.05 -1.16 6.77
C SER A 61 -15.21 -2.29 5.76
N ALA A 62 -14.19 -2.57 4.95
CA ALA A 62 -14.29 -3.54 3.86
C ALA A 62 -13.21 -4.63 3.91
N VAL A 63 -11.92 -4.25 3.95
CA VAL A 63 -10.82 -5.20 3.74
C VAL A 63 -10.68 -6.18 4.89
N VAL A 64 -10.55 -5.67 6.13
CA VAL A 64 -10.38 -6.52 7.32
C VAL A 64 -11.58 -7.44 7.53
N PRO A 65 -12.83 -6.94 7.51
CA PRO A 65 -14.00 -7.82 7.66
C PRO A 65 -14.11 -8.90 6.57
N ALA A 66 -13.76 -8.58 5.32
CA ALA A 66 -13.81 -9.55 4.22
C ALA A 66 -12.74 -10.65 4.40
N PHE A 67 -11.52 -10.28 4.81
CA PHE A 67 -10.48 -11.24 5.12
C PHE A 67 -10.84 -12.13 6.31
N GLU A 68 -11.26 -11.55 7.44
CA GLU A 68 -11.60 -12.30 8.65
C GLU A 68 -12.81 -13.22 8.44
N LYS A 69 -13.74 -12.86 7.54
CA LYS A 69 -14.85 -13.74 7.16
C LYS A 69 -14.38 -15.02 6.48
N GLU A 70 -13.37 -14.93 5.60
CA GLU A 70 -12.79 -16.10 4.93
C GLU A 70 -11.78 -16.85 5.83
N HIS A 71 -11.16 -16.14 6.78
CA HIS A 71 -10.15 -16.66 7.70
C HIS A 71 -10.55 -16.42 9.18
N PRO A 72 -11.64 -17.05 9.68
CA PRO A 72 -12.25 -16.68 10.97
C PRO A 72 -11.37 -16.95 12.20
N ARG A 73 -10.26 -17.69 12.02
CA ARG A 73 -9.27 -17.92 13.08
C ARG A 73 -8.12 -16.91 13.08
N VAL A 74 -8.08 -16.01 12.11
CA VAL A 74 -7.07 -14.93 12.03
C VAL A 74 -7.75 -13.62 12.37
N LYS A 75 -7.11 -12.84 13.24
CA LYS A 75 -7.48 -11.45 13.54
C LYS A 75 -6.47 -10.51 12.93
N VAL A 76 -6.93 -9.36 12.43
CA VAL A 76 -6.08 -8.33 11.86
C VAL A 76 -6.06 -7.12 12.77
N GLU A 77 -4.86 -6.72 13.18
CA GLU A 77 -4.61 -5.46 13.86
C GLU A 77 -3.93 -4.48 12.90
N LEU A 78 -4.48 -3.26 12.82
CA LEU A 78 -3.93 -2.22 11.96
C LEU A 78 -3.02 -1.29 12.76
N ALA A 79 -1.74 -1.26 12.40
CA ALA A 79 -0.77 -0.30 12.92
C ALA A 79 -0.84 0.99 12.09
N ILE A 80 -1.72 1.92 12.50
CA ILE A 80 -1.93 3.18 11.79
C ILE A 80 -0.73 4.09 11.95
N GLY A 81 -0.29 4.70 10.84
CA GLY A 81 0.84 5.62 10.84
C GLY A 81 1.35 5.95 9.44
N LEU A 82 2.62 6.33 9.39
CA LEU A 82 3.32 6.66 8.15
C LEU A 82 4.56 5.77 7.99
N SER A 83 4.97 5.56 6.75
CA SER A 83 6.09 4.67 6.41
C SER A 83 7.38 5.00 7.18
N LYS A 84 7.69 6.30 7.37
CA LYS A 84 8.87 6.73 8.13
C LYS A 84 8.88 6.18 9.56
N ASP A 85 7.71 6.20 10.21
CA ASP A 85 7.57 5.79 11.61
C ASP A 85 7.64 4.27 11.75
N TRP A 86 7.01 3.53 10.81
CA TRP A 86 7.09 2.08 10.77
C TRP A 86 8.52 1.60 10.52
N VAL A 87 9.21 2.21 9.57
CA VAL A 87 10.62 1.89 9.26
C VAL A 87 11.51 2.14 10.48
N ALA A 88 11.33 3.28 11.16
CA ALA A 88 12.10 3.58 12.38
C ALA A 88 11.87 2.53 13.47
N LYS A 89 10.61 2.15 13.73
CA LYS A 89 10.26 1.11 14.71
C LYS A 89 10.79 -0.27 14.33
N LEU A 90 10.71 -0.65 13.04
CA LEU A 90 11.29 -1.91 12.54
C LEU A 90 12.81 -1.95 12.74
N LYS A 91 13.49 -0.84 12.47
CA LYS A 91 14.96 -0.76 12.66
C LYS A 91 15.34 -0.86 14.13
N ALA A 92 14.60 -0.17 14.99
CA ALA A 92 14.84 -0.17 16.44
C ALA A 92 14.57 -1.55 17.08
N ALA A 93 13.53 -2.27 16.64
CA ALA A 93 13.16 -3.58 17.20
C ALA A 93 14.10 -4.74 16.78
N GLY A 94 14.97 -4.52 15.79
CA GLY A 94 15.80 -5.57 15.23
C GLY A 94 15.04 -6.50 14.27
N LYS A 95 15.71 -7.61 13.87
CA LYS A 95 15.13 -8.53 12.87
C LYS A 95 14.26 -9.63 13.48
N ASP A 96 14.58 -10.05 14.70
CA ASP A 96 14.01 -11.27 15.29
C ASP A 96 12.68 -11.07 15.98
N ASN A 97 12.35 -9.83 16.32
CA ASN A 97 11.08 -9.49 16.99
C ASN A 97 10.47 -8.20 16.42
N PRO A 98 10.08 -8.19 15.13
CA PRO A 98 9.48 -7.03 14.49
C PRO A 98 8.11 -6.70 15.12
N PRO A 99 7.75 -5.40 15.21
CA PRO A 99 6.46 -4.99 15.75
C PRO A 99 5.28 -5.21 14.77
N TYR A 100 5.58 -5.64 13.55
CA TYR A 100 4.59 -5.88 12.50
C TYR A 100 4.87 -7.22 11.82
N ASP A 101 3.82 -7.96 11.48
CA ASP A 101 3.92 -9.19 10.68
C ASP A 101 3.99 -8.88 9.19
N ILE A 102 3.17 -7.90 8.75
CA ILE A 102 3.11 -7.44 7.37
C ILE A 102 3.37 -5.94 7.32
N VAL A 103 4.24 -5.54 6.42
CA VAL A 103 4.50 -4.14 6.10
C VAL A 103 3.90 -3.83 4.73
N ILE A 104 2.96 -2.89 4.70
CA ILE A 104 2.43 -2.30 3.47
C ILE A 104 3.00 -0.89 3.37
N THR A 105 3.80 -0.64 2.34
CA THR A 105 4.47 0.66 2.15
C THR A 105 4.90 0.85 0.69
N ASN A 106 5.55 1.98 0.38
CA ASN A 106 6.12 2.22 -0.95
C ASN A 106 7.54 1.66 -1.06
N GLU A 107 7.98 1.37 -2.29
CA GLU A 107 9.31 0.79 -2.58
C GLU A 107 10.48 1.64 -2.06
N VAL A 108 10.35 2.95 -2.03
CA VAL A 108 11.37 3.82 -1.43
C VAL A 108 11.68 3.49 0.04
N TRP A 109 10.74 2.85 0.73
CA TRP A 109 10.86 2.41 2.12
C TRP A 109 11.12 0.90 2.21
N ALA A 110 10.48 0.11 1.34
CA ALA A 110 10.57 -1.35 1.35
C ALA A 110 11.90 -1.86 0.82
N ALA A 111 12.44 -1.29 -0.25
CA ALA A 111 13.67 -1.77 -0.88
C ALA A 111 14.89 -1.78 0.07
N PRO A 112 15.18 -0.72 0.87
CA PRO A 112 16.24 -0.77 1.87
C PRO A 112 16.04 -1.84 2.95
N LEU A 113 14.81 -1.99 3.46
CA LEU A 113 14.50 -3.01 4.47
C LEU A 113 14.68 -4.42 3.90
N ARG A 114 14.36 -4.61 2.64
CA ARG A 114 14.58 -5.87 1.91
C ARG A 114 16.07 -6.14 1.75
N ALA A 115 16.86 -5.15 1.34
CA ALA A 115 18.33 -5.26 1.25
C ALA A 115 18.98 -5.56 2.60
N GLU A 116 18.42 -5.04 3.69
CA GLU A 116 18.85 -5.35 5.06
C GLU A 116 18.40 -6.75 5.53
N GLY A 117 17.66 -7.53 4.73
CA GLY A 117 17.17 -8.88 5.09
C GLY A 117 16.10 -8.86 6.18
N ARG A 118 15.26 -7.83 6.21
CA ARG A 118 14.16 -7.70 7.19
C ARG A 118 12.86 -8.35 6.75
N TYR A 119 12.77 -8.77 5.49
CA TYR A 119 11.63 -9.48 4.94
C TYR A 119 11.97 -10.94 4.64
N THR A 120 10.95 -11.76 4.53
CA THR A 120 11.08 -13.17 4.15
C THR A 120 10.46 -13.41 2.77
N LYS A 121 10.99 -14.39 2.08
CA LYS A 121 10.41 -14.85 0.81
C LYS A 121 8.97 -15.29 1.01
N LEU A 122 8.12 -14.97 0.04
CA LEU A 122 6.74 -15.46 -0.06
C LEU A 122 6.76 -16.86 -0.70
N PRO A 123 6.45 -17.93 0.05
CA PRO A 123 6.47 -19.29 -0.49
C PRO A 123 5.36 -19.48 -1.52
N ALA A 124 5.68 -19.94 -2.73
CA ALA A 124 4.70 -20.10 -3.80
C ALA A 124 3.57 -21.08 -3.45
N GLU A 125 3.87 -22.09 -2.62
CA GLU A 125 2.90 -23.05 -2.10
C GLU A 125 1.90 -22.45 -1.10
N LEU A 126 2.29 -21.39 -0.36
CA LEU A 126 1.43 -20.70 0.60
C LEU A 126 0.82 -19.41 0.01
N VAL A 127 1.42 -18.89 -1.05
CA VAL A 127 0.95 -17.68 -1.75
C VAL A 127 0.77 -17.99 -3.26
N PRO A 128 -0.08 -18.97 -3.63
CA PRO A 128 -0.25 -19.40 -5.02
C PRO A 128 -0.76 -18.30 -5.96
N ASN A 129 -1.41 -17.25 -5.45
CA ASN A 129 -1.89 -16.13 -6.26
C ASN A 129 -0.75 -15.23 -6.79
N LEU A 130 0.51 -15.39 -6.33
CA LEU A 130 1.67 -14.74 -6.93
C LEU A 130 1.79 -15.00 -8.43
N LYS A 131 1.40 -16.20 -8.91
CA LYS A 131 1.41 -16.55 -10.34
C LYS A 131 0.54 -15.67 -11.22
N SER A 132 -0.48 -15.02 -10.62
CA SER A 132 -1.41 -14.14 -11.32
C SER A 132 -0.98 -12.66 -11.28
N VAL A 133 0.10 -12.33 -10.59
CA VAL A 133 0.64 -10.96 -10.52
C VAL A 133 1.37 -10.61 -11.81
N ALA A 134 1.13 -9.40 -12.32
CA ALA A 134 1.83 -8.87 -13.49
C ALA A 134 3.36 -8.92 -13.27
N PRO A 135 4.16 -9.36 -14.26
CA PRO A 135 5.59 -9.60 -14.08
C PRO A 135 6.36 -8.40 -13.50
N ASN A 136 6.06 -7.19 -13.96
CA ASN A 136 6.69 -5.95 -13.50
C ASN A 136 6.24 -5.46 -12.11
N LEU A 137 5.26 -6.14 -11.49
CA LEU A 137 4.82 -5.91 -10.12
C LEU A 137 5.28 -7.03 -9.17
N ARG A 138 5.99 -8.04 -9.68
CA ARG A 138 6.67 -9.04 -8.86
C ARG A 138 8.02 -8.52 -8.41
N ILE A 139 8.30 -8.67 -7.14
CA ILE A 139 9.60 -8.34 -6.58
C ILE A 139 10.55 -9.52 -6.79
N LYS A 140 11.81 -9.21 -7.09
CA LYS A 140 12.85 -10.22 -7.29
C LYS A 140 12.86 -11.23 -6.14
N ASP A 141 13.01 -12.51 -6.49
CA ASP A 141 13.08 -13.63 -5.55
C ASP A 141 11.84 -13.78 -4.64
N ASP A 142 10.71 -13.18 -5.03
CA ASP A 142 9.44 -13.17 -4.28
C ASP A 142 9.61 -12.62 -2.82
N MET A 143 10.53 -11.68 -2.64
CA MET A 143 10.82 -11.03 -1.33
C MET A 143 9.81 -9.94 -0.97
N GLY A 144 8.58 -10.09 -1.41
CA GLY A 144 7.45 -9.17 -1.32
C GLY A 144 6.70 -9.13 -2.66
N VAL A 145 5.68 -8.30 -2.75
CA VAL A 145 4.88 -8.11 -3.97
C VAL A 145 4.30 -6.69 -4.00
N LEU A 146 4.32 -6.05 -5.17
CA LEU A 146 3.58 -4.81 -5.39
C LEU A 146 2.12 -5.19 -5.66
N ALA A 147 1.32 -5.28 -4.60
CA ALA A 147 -0.04 -5.83 -4.70
C ALA A 147 -1.02 -4.88 -5.39
N LEU A 148 -0.77 -3.59 -5.33
CA LEU A 148 -1.61 -2.55 -5.91
C LEU A 148 -0.73 -1.44 -6.50
N ALA A 149 -1.19 -0.82 -7.60
CA ALA A 149 -0.54 0.32 -8.22
C ALA A 149 -1.46 1.54 -8.22
N GLY A 150 -0.94 2.67 -7.76
CA GLY A 150 -1.58 3.98 -7.84
C GLY A 150 -0.80 4.89 -8.78
N PRO A 151 -1.08 4.87 -10.11
CA PRO A 151 -0.38 5.73 -11.07
C PRO A 151 -0.53 7.19 -10.67
N ILE A 152 0.56 7.94 -10.73
CA ILE A 152 0.62 9.36 -10.43
C ILE A 152 0.80 10.12 -11.74
N GLY A 153 -0.03 11.12 -11.93
CA GLY A 153 -0.03 12.03 -13.06
C GLY A 153 -0.39 13.44 -12.62
N LEU A 154 -1.03 14.18 -13.52
CA LEU A 154 -1.44 15.55 -13.28
C LEU A 154 -2.96 15.62 -13.08
N ALA A 155 -3.38 16.03 -11.87
CA ALA A 155 -4.75 16.41 -11.58
C ALA A 155 -4.94 17.92 -11.77
N TYR A 156 -6.08 18.33 -12.31
CA TYR A 156 -6.33 19.74 -12.57
C TYR A 156 -7.82 20.09 -12.38
N ARG A 157 -8.10 21.36 -12.10
CA ARG A 157 -9.45 21.91 -12.00
C ARG A 157 -10.01 22.14 -13.40
N ILE A 158 -10.99 21.32 -13.83
CA ILE A 158 -11.61 21.41 -15.16
C ILE A 158 -12.43 22.70 -15.34
N ASP A 159 -12.89 23.30 -14.25
CA ASP A 159 -13.67 24.55 -14.22
C ASP A 159 -12.78 25.82 -14.21
N LYS A 160 -11.47 25.68 -14.01
CA LYS A 160 -10.51 26.79 -13.86
C LYS A 160 -9.36 26.77 -14.86
N ILE A 161 -8.92 25.59 -15.27
CA ILE A 161 -7.82 25.38 -16.20
C ILE A 161 -8.41 25.20 -17.62
N LYS A 162 -8.01 26.07 -18.54
CA LYS A 162 -8.46 26.03 -19.93
C LYS A 162 -7.57 25.13 -20.79
N THR A 163 -6.28 25.18 -20.56
CA THR A 163 -5.28 24.36 -21.27
C THR A 163 -5.11 23.03 -20.54
N VAL A 164 -5.71 21.96 -21.04
CA VAL A 164 -5.59 20.63 -20.46
C VAL A 164 -4.14 20.15 -20.56
N PRO A 165 -3.48 19.72 -19.45
CA PRO A 165 -2.12 19.21 -19.50
C PRO A 165 -2.05 17.90 -20.28
N LYS A 166 -0.91 17.63 -20.94
CA LYS A 166 -0.64 16.41 -21.70
C LYS A 166 0.68 15.75 -21.31
N ALA A 167 1.58 16.54 -20.74
CA ALA A 167 2.94 16.16 -20.42
C ALA A 167 3.36 16.75 -19.08
N TRP A 168 4.33 16.13 -18.40
CA TRP A 168 4.94 16.74 -17.22
C TRP A 168 5.57 18.08 -17.53
N LYS A 169 6.17 18.19 -18.72
CA LYS A 169 6.84 19.41 -19.21
C LYS A 169 5.91 20.61 -19.30
N ASP A 170 4.61 20.38 -19.40
CA ASP A 170 3.59 21.44 -19.45
C ASP A 170 3.58 22.29 -18.16
N LEU A 171 4.00 21.72 -17.02
CA LEU A 171 4.16 22.51 -15.78
C LEU A 171 5.10 23.70 -15.95
N TRP A 172 6.10 23.61 -16.83
CA TRP A 172 7.07 24.68 -17.13
C TRP A 172 6.72 25.52 -18.33
N THR A 173 6.01 24.96 -19.32
CA THR A 173 5.83 25.58 -20.63
C THR A 173 4.47 26.24 -20.82
N VAL A 174 3.47 25.89 -20.03
CA VAL A 174 2.12 26.49 -20.12
C VAL A 174 2.02 27.66 -19.12
N PRO A 175 1.96 28.92 -19.62
CA PRO A 175 1.96 30.10 -18.75
C PRO A 175 0.77 30.15 -17.78
N GLU A 176 -0.37 29.55 -18.15
CA GLU A 176 -1.59 29.49 -17.34
C GLU A 176 -1.36 28.81 -15.98
N TYR A 177 -0.38 27.88 -15.86
CA TYR A 177 -0.14 27.11 -14.64
C TYR A 177 0.70 27.84 -13.60
N LYS A 178 1.40 28.91 -14.01
CA LYS A 178 2.30 29.64 -13.10
C LYS A 178 1.58 30.13 -11.86
N GLY A 179 2.14 29.79 -10.68
CA GLY A 179 1.58 30.17 -9.37
C GLY A 179 0.34 29.38 -8.93
N LYS A 180 -0.02 28.32 -9.69
CA LYS A 180 -1.22 27.48 -9.42
C LYS A 180 -0.88 26.02 -9.19
N ILE A 181 0.41 25.71 -9.09
CA ILE A 181 0.96 24.35 -9.08
C ILE A 181 1.00 23.81 -7.65
N GLY A 182 0.65 22.53 -7.49
CA GLY A 182 0.89 21.75 -6.28
C GLY A 182 1.83 20.59 -6.54
N ILE A 183 2.82 20.41 -5.67
CA ILE A 183 3.77 19.29 -5.74
C ILE A 183 3.89 18.59 -4.39
N TYR A 184 4.42 17.37 -4.38
CA TYR A 184 4.77 16.71 -3.13
C TYR A 184 6.09 17.22 -2.57
N ASN A 185 6.15 17.35 -1.25
CA ASN A 185 7.39 17.61 -0.52
C ASN A 185 8.31 16.39 -0.63
N ILE A 186 9.62 16.61 -0.46
CA ILE A 186 10.67 15.59 -0.54
C ILE A 186 10.52 14.45 0.48
N VAL A 187 9.82 14.64 1.58
CA VAL A 187 9.56 13.59 2.57
C VAL A 187 8.59 12.53 2.04
N ASN A 188 7.76 12.87 1.05
CA ASN A 188 6.91 11.94 0.34
C ASN A 188 7.70 11.23 -0.78
N SER A 189 7.39 9.95 -1.04
CA SER A 189 8.03 9.20 -2.12
C SER A 189 7.82 9.83 -3.49
N ALA A 190 6.64 10.42 -3.75
CA ALA A 190 6.37 11.13 -5.00
C ALA A 190 7.22 12.39 -5.16
N GLY A 191 7.57 13.09 -4.07
CA GLY A 191 8.53 14.20 -4.09
C GLY A 191 9.92 13.73 -4.52
N GLN A 192 10.38 12.60 -4.01
CA GLN A 192 11.66 11.99 -4.40
C GLN A 192 11.62 11.53 -5.88
N MET A 193 10.54 10.86 -6.29
CA MET A 193 10.34 10.49 -7.70
C MET A 193 10.27 11.71 -8.62
N THR A 194 9.70 12.83 -8.18
CA THR A 194 9.63 14.07 -8.96
C THR A 194 11.02 14.63 -9.28
N ILE A 195 12.00 14.45 -8.39
CA ILE A 195 13.40 14.85 -8.69
C ILE A 195 13.96 13.97 -9.82
N CYS A 196 13.84 12.65 -9.72
CA CYS A 196 14.31 11.71 -10.73
C CYS A 196 13.58 11.93 -12.08
N LEU A 197 12.28 12.13 -12.04
CA LEU A 197 11.45 12.45 -13.19
C LEU A 197 11.89 13.75 -13.87
N THR A 198 12.11 14.81 -13.09
CA THR A 198 12.57 16.10 -13.62
C THR A 198 13.94 15.98 -14.26
N SER A 199 14.88 15.29 -13.62
CA SER A 199 16.16 14.95 -14.24
C SER A 199 15.94 14.26 -15.59
N LYS A 200 15.15 13.20 -15.63
CA LYS A 200 14.87 12.42 -16.84
C LYS A 200 14.27 13.26 -17.98
N ILE A 201 13.33 14.13 -17.66
CA ILE A 201 12.67 15.02 -18.64
C ILE A 201 13.68 15.98 -19.31
N TRP A 202 14.63 16.50 -18.55
CA TRP A 202 15.52 17.57 -19.01
C TRP A 202 16.89 17.08 -19.48
N THR A 203 17.34 15.90 -19.04
CA THR A 203 18.68 15.38 -19.36
C THR A 203 18.66 13.99 -20.02
N GLY A 204 17.51 13.31 -20.04
CA GLY A 204 17.38 11.92 -20.50
C GLY A 204 17.75 10.88 -19.44
N GLY A 205 18.52 11.24 -18.41
CA GLY A 205 18.88 10.40 -17.27
C GLY A 205 18.13 10.81 -16.00
N ASP A 206 18.00 9.92 -15.03
CA ASP A 206 17.20 10.11 -13.81
C ASP A 206 18.02 10.50 -12.57
N LYS A 207 19.35 10.72 -12.73
CA LYS A 207 20.27 10.90 -11.59
C LYS A 207 20.97 12.29 -11.56
N ASP A 208 20.64 13.19 -12.48
CA ASP A 208 21.15 14.57 -12.45
C ASP A 208 20.33 15.43 -11.48
N ILE A 209 20.72 15.35 -10.20
CA ILE A 209 20.06 16.08 -9.11
C ILE A 209 20.16 17.60 -9.32
N ASP A 210 21.28 18.10 -9.85
CA ASP A 210 21.52 19.53 -9.99
C ASP A 210 20.57 20.16 -10.99
N THR A 211 20.44 19.56 -12.16
CA THR A 211 19.46 19.99 -13.15
C THR A 211 18.04 19.86 -12.63
N ALA A 212 17.71 18.77 -11.93
CA ALA A 212 16.37 18.57 -11.38
C ALA A 212 15.97 19.67 -10.40
N TYR A 213 16.82 20.01 -9.44
CA TYR A 213 16.53 21.07 -8.46
C TYR A 213 16.39 22.43 -9.11
N LYS A 214 17.30 22.77 -10.04
CA LYS A 214 17.23 24.01 -10.80
C LYS A 214 15.89 24.14 -11.54
N LYS A 215 15.46 23.05 -12.17
CA LYS A 215 14.20 23.04 -12.92
C LYS A 215 12.96 23.10 -12.00
N ILE A 216 12.96 22.38 -10.90
CA ILE A 216 11.85 22.47 -9.92
C ILE A 216 11.75 23.88 -9.34
N ALA A 217 12.87 24.56 -9.08
CA ALA A 217 12.88 25.94 -8.60
C ALA A 217 12.24 26.92 -9.60
N GLU A 218 12.31 26.65 -10.91
CA GLU A 218 11.65 27.46 -11.96
C GLU A 218 10.11 27.43 -11.87
N LEU A 219 9.53 26.42 -11.22
CA LEU A 219 8.08 26.30 -11.01
C LEU A 219 7.53 27.23 -9.91
N LYS A 220 8.39 27.85 -9.11
CA LYS A 220 7.95 28.73 -8.01
C LYS A 220 7.13 29.93 -8.50
N PRO A 221 6.13 30.36 -7.70
CA PRO A 221 5.68 29.78 -6.45
C PRO A 221 4.76 28.57 -6.66
N PHE A 222 4.90 27.56 -5.80
CA PHE A 222 4.04 26.38 -5.76
C PHE A 222 3.64 26.02 -4.33
N LYS A 223 2.54 25.27 -4.17
CA LYS A 223 2.16 24.67 -2.88
C LYS A 223 2.82 23.31 -2.72
N GLN A 224 3.17 22.94 -1.49
CA GLN A 224 3.76 21.65 -1.15
C GLN A 224 2.86 20.88 -0.18
N THR A 225 2.79 19.57 -0.34
CA THR A 225 2.09 18.68 0.58
C THR A 225 2.92 17.44 0.86
N ASP A 226 2.74 16.87 2.05
CA ASP A 226 3.39 15.63 2.47
C ASP A 226 2.52 14.39 2.21
N PHE A 227 1.23 14.59 1.93
CA PHE A 227 0.25 13.52 1.82
C PHE A 227 -0.79 13.82 0.72
N SER A 228 -1.28 12.78 0.01
CA SER A 228 -2.26 12.91 -1.08
C SER A 228 -3.55 13.60 -0.62
N GLY A 229 -4.06 13.27 0.57
CA GLY A 229 -5.27 13.89 1.10
C GLY A 229 -5.17 15.40 1.31
N ASP A 230 -3.98 15.94 1.53
CA ASP A 230 -3.79 17.39 1.59
C ASP A 230 -3.76 18.00 0.19
N MET A 231 -3.17 17.33 -0.80
CA MET A 231 -3.26 17.75 -2.20
C MET A 231 -4.72 17.73 -2.68
N GLU A 232 -5.50 16.70 -2.33
CA GLU A 232 -6.94 16.60 -2.61
C GLU A 232 -7.68 17.84 -2.06
N LYS A 233 -7.41 18.22 -0.81
CA LYS A 233 -8.02 19.44 -0.18
C LYS A 233 -7.65 20.72 -0.92
N LEU A 234 -6.35 20.91 -1.24
CA LEU A 234 -5.90 22.12 -1.95
C LEU A 234 -6.53 22.24 -3.36
N LEU A 235 -6.69 21.12 -4.07
CA LEU A 235 -7.37 21.08 -5.36
C LEU A 235 -8.87 21.41 -5.23
N VAL A 236 -9.56 20.82 -4.27
CA VAL A 236 -11.00 21.07 -4.03
C VAL A 236 -11.24 22.52 -3.61
N GLN A 237 -10.40 23.07 -2.73
CA GLN A 237 -10.47 24.46 -2.27
C GLN A 237 -10.06 25.46 -3.35
N GLY A 238 -9.37 25.02 -4.40
CA GLY A 238 -8.89 25.88 -5.48
C GLY A 238 -7.62 26.68 -5.13
N GLU A 239 -6.93 26.31 -4.05
CA GLU A 239 -5.60 26.85 -3.72
C GLU A 239 -4.52 26.32 -4.65
N VAL A 240 -4.72 25.10 -5.18
CA VAL A 240 -3.99 24.50 -6.28
C VAL A 240 -4.97 24.27 -7.43
N LEU A 241 -4.58 24.61 -8.64
CA LEU A 241 -5.39 24.38 -9.83
C LEU A 241 -4.87 23.26 -10.72
N ILE A 242 -3.57 22.93 -10.60
CA ILE A 242 -2.93 21.77 -11.22
C ILE A 242 -1.93 21.19 -10.24
N GLY A 243 -1.96 19.88 -10.01
CA GLY A 243 -1.11 19.23 -9.00
C GLY A 243 -0.71 17.82 -9.39
N ILE A 244 0.40 17.40 -8.83
CA ILE A 244 0.86 16.00 -8.89
C ILE A 244 -0.06 15.19 -7.95
N LEU A 245 -0.82 14.24 -8.51
CA LEU A 245 -1.76 13.43 -7.72
C LEU A 245 -1.91 12.03 -8.31
N ASP A 246 -2.11 11.05 -7.45
CA ASP A 246 -2.41 9.69 -7.87
C ASP A 246 -3.83 9.56 -8.47
N MET A 247 -3.96 8.69 -9.46
CA MET A 247 -5.24 8.44 -10.14
C MET A 247 -6.33 7.95 -9.17
N PRO A 248 -6.06 7.05 -8.20
CA PRO A 248 -7.05 6.66 -7.20
C PRO A 248 -7.66 7.84 -6.44
N ALA A 249 -6.84 8.79 -6.01
CA ALA A 249 -7.30 9.99 -5.32
C ALA A 249 -8.15 10.88 -6.25
N ALA A 250 -7.67 11.11 -7.47
CA ALA A 250 -8.44 11.87 -8.46
C ALA A 250 -9.77 11.21 -8.80
N ALA A 251 -9.82 9.87 -8.93
CA ALA A 251 -11.05 9.13 -9.18
C ALA A 251 -12.07 9.28 -8.04
N ARG A 252 -11.61 9.23 -6.78
CA ARG A 252 -12.49 9.51 -5.62
C ARG A 252 -13.07 10.91 -5.66
N LEU A 253 -12.25 11.91 -5.97
CA LEU A 253 -12.70 13.30 -6.09
C LEU A 253 -13.74 13.44 -7.23
N GLN A 254 -13.50 12.86 -8.40
CA GLN A 254 -14.45 12.88 -9.52
C GLN A 254 -15.76 12.17 -9.14
N LYS A 255 -15.67 11.04 -8.47
CA LYS A 255 -16.86 10.29 -8.01
C LYS A 255 -17.68 11.06 -6.99
N SER A 256 -17.05 11.90 -6.17
CA SER A 256 -17.74 12.80 -5.23
C SER A 256 -18.30 14.07 -5.89
N GLY A 257 -18.15 14.23 -7.21
CA GLY A 257 -18.62 15.39 -7.96
C GLY A 257 -17.69 16.60 -7.96
N ALA A 258 -16.46 16.45 -7.48
CA ALA A 258 -15.48 17.54 -7.57
C ALA A 258 -15.07 17.78 -9.03
N PRO A 259 -14.90 19.05 -9.46
CA PRO A 259 -14.54 19.39 -10.85
C PRO A 259 -13.04 19.16 -11.11
N ILE A 260 -12.59 17.93 -10.98
CA ILE A 260 -11.21 17.50 -11.15
C ILE A 260 -11.08 16.64 -12.40
N GLY A 261 -10.13 16.98 -13.26
CA GLY A 261 -9.62 16.12 -14.32
C GLY A 261 -8.30 15.47 -13.90
N TRP A 262 -7.94 14.37 -14.54
CA TRP A 262 -6.66 13.71 -14.36
C TRP A 262 -6.13 13.19 -15.69
N VAL A 263 -4.83 13.32 -15.91
CA VAL A 263 -4.16 12.84 -17.12
C VAL A 263 -2.90 12.04 -16.79
N ALA A 264 -2.65 11.02 -17.61
CA ALA A 264 -1.37 10.33 -17.69
C ALA A 264 -0.42 11.14 -18.59
N PRO A 265 0.67 11.70 -18.07
CA PRO A 265 1.59 12.51 -18.87
C PRO A 265 2.34 11.68 -19.92
N ALA A 266 2.64 12.31 -21.06
CA ALA A 266 3.25 11.65 -22.22
C ALA A 266 4.64 11.05 -21.96
N GLU A 267 5.43 11.62 -21.05
CA GLU A 267 6.76 11.14 -20.70
C GLU A 267 6.72 9.88 -19.81
N GLY A 268 5.53 9.43 -19.43
CA GLY A 268 5.28 8.31 -18.54
C GLY A 268 4.80 8.73 -17.16
N MET A 269 4.23 7.78 -16.45
CA MET A 269 3.72 7.99 -15.09
C MET A 269 4.77 7.56 -14.06
N ILE A 270 4.73 8.18 -12.88
CA ILE A 270 5.28 7.60 -11.66
C ILE A 270 4.14 6.90 -10.90
N MET A 271 4.41 6.21 -9.81
CA MET A 271 3.32 5.56 -9.06
C MET A 271 3.60 5.48 -7.56
N PHE A 272 2.53 5.45 -6.80
CA PHE A 272 2.57 4.84 -5.49
C PHE A 272 2.38 3.33 -5.66
N GLU A 273 3.37 2.57 -5.25
CA GLU A 273 3.29 1.12 -5.13
C GLU A 273 2.75 0.77 -3.74
N GLN A 274 2.02 -0.33 -3.65
CA GLN A 274 1.77 -0.97 -2.37
C GLN A 274 2.58 -2.26 -2.31
N ASP A 275 3.84 -2.13 -1.87
CA ASP A 275 4.65 -3.28 -1.47
C ASP A 275 4.00 -3.94 -0.26
N VAL A 276 3.77 -5.22 -0.36
CA VAL A 276 3.26 -6.06 0.71
C VAL A 276 4.32 -7.11 1.02
N SER A 277 5.00 -6.91 2.12
CA SER A 277 6.12 -7.76 2.55
C SER A 277 5.88 -8.34 3.93
N VAL A 278 6.23 -9.62 4.12
CA VAL A 278 6.18 -10.31 5.41
C VAL A 278 7.51 -10.16 6.12
N THR A 279 7.51 -9.76 7.38
CA THR A 279 8.75 -9.57 8.14
C THR A 279 9.44 -10.89 8.49
N ALA A 280 10.77 -10.90 8.39
CA ALA A 280 11.57 -12.12 8.60
C ALA A 280 11.41 -12.72 10.00
N GLY A 281 11.26 -11.88 11.03
CA GLY A 281 11.09 -12.29 12.41
C GLY A 281 9.63 -12.52 12.84
N SER A 282 8.64 -12.36 11.96
CA SER A 282 7.23 -12.60 12.30
C SER A 282 7.02 -13.98 12.92
N LYS A 283 6.28 -14.03 14.00
CA LYS A 283 5.85 -15.28 14.66
C LYS A 283 4.54 -15.82 14.08
N ASN A 284 3.87 -15.02 13.24
CA ASN A 284 2.57 -15.31 12.64
C ASN A 284 2.66 -15.53 11.13
N LYS A 285 3.81 -15.99 10.60
CA LYS A 285 4.05 -16.17 9.16
C LYS A 285 2.93 -16.90 8.42
N PRO A 286 2.38 -18.03 8.91
CA PRO A 286 1.30 -18.71 8.20
C PRO A 286 0.07 -17.82 7.98
N ALA A 287 -0.32 -17.04 8.97
CA ALA A 287 -1.44 -16.09 8.87
C ALA A 287 -1.08 -14.89 7.98
N ALA A 288 0.17 -14.40 8.06
CA ALA A 288 0.66 -13.35 7.19
C ALA A 288 0.67 -13.76 5.70
N PHE A 289 1.14 -14.97 5.39
CA PHE A 289 1.09 -15.50 4.03
C PHE A 289 -0.34 -15.70 3.53
N ALA A 290 -1.25 -16.17 4.42
CA ALA A 290 -2.67 -16.28 4.08
C ALA A 290 -3.27 -14.92 3.72
N TYR A 291 -2.92 -13.85 4.46
CA TYR A 291 -3.35 -12.49 4.14
C TYR A 291 -2.77 -12.01 2.80
N VAL A 292 -1.47 -12.19 2.56
CA VAL A 292 -0.85 -11.81 1.27
C VAL A 292 -1.50 -12.56 0.12
N ASN A 293 -1.72 -13.86 0.26
CA ASN A 293 -2.39 -14.65 -0.78
C ASN A 293 -3.82 -14.18 -1.02
N TRP A 294 -4.57 -13.87 0.04
CA TRP A 294 -5.92 -13.33 -0.05
C TRP A 294 -5.93 -11.95 -0.71
N MET A 295 -5.00 -11.07 -0.36
CA MET A 295 -4.85 -9.75 -0.97
C MET A 295 -4.65 -9.81 -2.49
N LEU A 296 -4.03 -10.89 -2.99
CA LEU A 296 -3.77 -11.13 -4.41
C LEU A 296 -4.89 -11.88 -5.13
N LYS A 297 -5.95 -12.32 -4.44
CA LYS A 297 -7.11 -12.96 -5.10
C LYS A 297 -7.78 -12.00 -6.07
N ARG A 298 -8.31 -12.53 -7.16
CA ARG A 298 -9.05 -11.75 -8.15
C ARG A 298 -10.18 -10.92 -7.51
N GLU A 299 -10.99 -11.56 -6.68
CA GLU A 299 -12.14 -10.94 -6.02
C GLU A 299 -11.72 -9.80 -5.06
N THR A 300 -10.64 -10.02 -4.31
CA THR A 300 -10.07 -8.99 -3.43
C THR A 300 -9.52 -7.81 -4.23
N GLN A 301 -8.82 -8.09 -5.31
CA GLN A 301 -8.27 -7.07 -6.20
C GLN A 301 -9.37 -6.30 -6.95
N GLU A 302 -10.48 -6.96 -7.32
CA GLU A 302 -11.67 -6.31 -7.86
C GLU A 302 -12.33 -5.39 -6.82
N MET A 303 -12.36 -5.78 -5.55
CA MET A 303 -12.87 -4.93 -4.45
C MET A 303 -12.04 -3.64 -4.34
N TRP A 304 -10.70 -3.73 -4.34
CA TRP A 304 -9.81 -2.56 -4.33
C TRP A 304 -10.04 -1.66 -5.55
N LEU A 305 -10.17 -2.24 -6.73
CA LEU A 305 -10.41 -1.50 -7.96
C LEU A 305 -11.76 -0.76 -7.92
N ARG A 306 -12.84 -1.45 -7.55
CA ARG A 306 -14.20 -0.89 -7.61
C ARG A 306 -14.52 0.09 -6.48
N GLN A 307 -13.97 -0.16 -5.29
CA GLN A 307 -14.32 0.62 -4.09
C GLN A 307 -13.28 1.66 -3.73
N PHE A 308 -12.02 1.43 -4.12
CA PHE A 308 -10.94 2.35 -3.75
C PHE A 308 -10.07 2.81 -4.93
N TYR A 309 -10.40 2.37 -6.16
CA TYR A 309 -9.81 2.81 -7.43
C TYR A 309 -8.31 2.51 -7.62
N TRP A 310 -7.74 1.57 -6.88
CA TRP A 310 -6.38 1.12 -7.08
C TRP A 310 -6.30 0.10 -8.22
N LEU A 311 -5.27 0.24 -9.07
CA LEU A 311 -5.03 -0.75 -10.12
C LEU A 311 -4.56 -2.06 -9.51
N PRO A 312 -5.22 -3.17 -9.86
CA PRO A 312 -4.87 -4.50 -9.36
C PRO A 312 -3.57 -5.02 -9.99
N ALA A 313 -2.76 -5.70 -9.19
CA ALA A 313 -1.60 -6.45 -9.69
C ALA A 313 -2.00 -7.76 -10.35
N ASN A 314 -3.16 -8.33 -10.00
CA ASN A 314 -3.66 -9.58 -10.55
C ASN A 314 -4.18 -9.36 -11.99
N THR A 315 -3.51 -10.00 -12.96
CA THR A 315 -3.80 -9.86 -14.40
C THR A 315 -5.16 -10.43 -14.83
N GLN A 316 -5.83 -11.18 -13.96
CA GLN A 316 -7.17 -11.73 -14.24
C GLN A 316 -8.31 -10.72 -13.98
N VAL A 317 -8.01 -9.60 -13.29
CA VAL A 317 -8.99 -8.53 -13.06
C VAL A 317 -9.13 -7.69 -14.32
N LYS A 318 -10.36 -7.44 -14.72
CA LYS A 318 -10.67 -6.59 -15.87
C LYS A 318 -11.15 -5.23 -15.40
N MET A 319 -10.71 -4.16 -16.08
CA MET A 319 -11.21 -2.81 -15.83
C MET A 319 -12.69 -2.74 -16.19
N PRO A 320 -13.59 -2.42 -15.24
CA PRO A 320 -15.01 -2.21 -15.52
C PRO A 320 -15.21 -0.98 -16.42
N ASP A 321 -16.17 -1.08 -17.37
CA ASP A 321 -16.41 0.00 -18.33
C ASP A 321 -16.86 1.30 -17.63
N GLU A 322 -17.61 1.18 -16.56
CA GLU A 322 -18.08 2.32 -15.75
C GLU A 322 -16.96 3.09 -15.03
N LEU A 323 -15.79 2.48 -14.86
CA LEU A 323 -14.63 3.14 -14.23
C LEU A 323 -13.71 3.83 -15.24
N LYS A 324 -13.73 3.43 -16.50
CA LYS A 324 -12.84 3.98 -17.54
C LYS A 324 -12.87 5.52 -17.65
N PRO A 325 -14.02 6.21 -17.50
CA PRO A 325 -14.04 7.68 -17.56
C PRO A 325 -13.27 8.37 -16.46
N ILE A 326 -13.17 7.76 -15.27
CA ILE A 326 -12.46 8.31 -14.09
C ILE A 326 -11.12 7.64 -13.83
N MET A 327 -10.87 6.51 -14.48
CA MET A 327 -9.61 5.75 -14.41
C MET A 327 -9.10 5.49 -15.84
N PRO A 328 -8.49 6.50 -16.50
CA PRO A 328 -8.06 6.38 -17.89
C PRO A 328 -6.85 5.46 -18.09
N VAL A 329 -6.22 5.02 -17.01
CA VAL A 329 -5.08 4.07 -17.00
C VAL A 329 -5.58 2.71 -16.56
N THR A 330 -5.15 1.68 -17.29
CA THR A 330 -5.52 0.30 -17.04
C THR A 330 -4.30 -0.56 -16.69
N GLN A 331 -4.48 -1.82 -16.38
CA GLN A 331 -3.38 -2.76 -16.18
C GLN A 331 -2.45 -2.85 -17.41
N ALA A 332 -2.96 -2.66 -18.62
CA ALA A 332 -2.16 -2.66 -19.85
C ALA A 332 -1.15 -1.51 -19.89
N ASP A 333 -1.37 -0.46 -19.11
CA ASP A 333 -0.50 0.71 -19.03
C ASP A 333 0.55 0.60 -17.91
N ILE A 334 0.44 -0.37 -17.01
CA ILE A 334 1.42 -0.59 -15.93
C ILE A 334 2.86 -0.69 -16.46
N PRO A 335 3.16 -1.36 -17.57
CA PRO A 335 4.51 -1.39 -18.14
C PRO A 335 5.06 -0.01 -18.56
N LYS A 336 4.21 1.00 -18.75
CA LYS A 336 4.60 2.37 -19.09
C LYS A 336 4.95 3.22 -17.87
N ILE A 337 4.76 2.68 -16.66
CA ILE A 337 5.11 3.36 -15.42
C ILE A 337 6.61 3.32 -15.23
N LEU A 338 7.19 4.48 -14.95
CA LEU A 338 8.63 4.64 -14.78
C LEU A 338 9.11 3.87 -13.53
N GLN A 339 10.24 3.20 -13.66
CA GLN A 339 10.89 2.46 -12.58
C GLN A 339 12.14 3.22 -12.12
N TRP A 340 12.48 3.08 -10.86
CA TRP A 340 13.55 3.83 -10.22
C TRP A 340 14.55 2.93 -9.53
N ASP A 341 15.79 3.39 -9.42
CA ASP A 341 16.82 2.79 -8.57
C ASP A 341 16.59 3.22 -7.11
N TRP A 342 15.71 2.50 -6.42
CA TRP A 342 15.31 2.84 -5.06
C TRP A 342 16.47 2.82 -4.06
N LEU A 343 17.48 1.97 -4.26
CA LEU A 343 18.66 1.94 -3.40
C LEU A 343 19.48 3.21 -3.57
N TRP A 344 19.69 3.64 -4.81
CA TRP A 344 20.36 4.90 -5.09
C TRP A 344 19.59 6.10 -4.53
N ILE A 345 18.27 6.16 -4.72
CA ILE A 345 17.44 7.24 -4.16
C ILE A 345 17.59 7.30 -2.64
N ASN A 346 17.58 6.16 -1.96
CA ASN A 346 17.75 6.11 -0.51
C ASN A 346 19.16 6.53 -0.06
N ASP A 347 20.20 6.17 -0.81
CA ASP A 347 21.57 6.64 -0.55
C ASP A 347 21.68 8.16 -0.67
N GLN A 348 21.04 8.75 -1.68
CA GLN A 348 21.03 10.20 -1.87
C GLN A 348 20.07 10.95 -0.94
N LYS A 349 19.14 10.27 -0.28
CA LYS A 349 18.04 10.88 0.48
C LYS A 349 18.46 11.97 1.47
N PRO A 350 19.53 11.84 2.29
CA PRO A 350 19.97 12.91 3.18
C PRO A 350 20.31 14.20 2.41
N LYS A 351 21.03 14.10 1.29
CA LYS A 351 21.37 15.24 0.43
C LYS A 351 20.15 15.86 -0.22
N LEU A 352 19.21 15.01 -0.68
CA LEU A 352 17.97 15.47 -1.29
C LEU A 352 17.14 16.29 -0.30
N ILE A 353 16.96 15.80 0.92
CA ILE A 353 16.20 16.49 1.96
C ILE A 353 16.86 17.81 2.36
N ASP A 354 18.17 17.80 2.63
CA ASP A 354 18.92 18.98 3.02
C ASP A 354 18.84 20.08 1.94
N ARG A 355 19.04 19.69 0.69
CA ARG A 355 18.95 20.63 -0.44
C ARG A 355 17.51 21.14 -0.63
N TRP A 356 16.51 20.29 -0.52
CA TRP A 356 15.11 20.67 -0.61
C TRP A 356 14.76 21.74 0.43
N ASN A 357 15.16 21.51 1.68
CA ASN A 357 14.93 22.46 2.76
C ASN A 357 15.57 23.82 2.51
N ARG A 358 16.75 23.85 1.91
CA ARG A 358 17.43 25.13 1.57
C ARG A 358 16.83 25.83 0.36
N GLU A 359 16.44 25.10 -0.67
CA GLU A 359 16.12 25.68 -1.99
C GLU A 359 14.62 25.74 -2.27
N MET A 360 13.80 24.88 -1.63
CA MET A 360 12.37 24.74 -1.95
C MET A 360 11.43 25.20 -0.84
N SER A 361 11.92 25.51 0.36
CA SER A 361 11.08 25.85 1.53
C SER A 361 10.54 27.30 1.53
N THR A 362 10.60 28.02 0.42
CA THR A 362 10.08 29.41 0.34
C THR A 362 9.03 29.53 -0.75
#